data_67a06d9405f86580c87ba68a5bd131ee
#
_entry.id   67a06d9405f86580c87ba68a5bd131ee
#
_cell.length_a   1.000
_cell.length_b   1.000
_cell.length_c   1.000
_cell.angle_alpha   90.00
_cell.angle_beta   90.00
_cell.angle_gamma   90.00
#
_symmetry.space_group_name_H-M   'P 1'
#
loop_
_entity.id
_entity.type
_entity.pdbx_description
1 polymer ?
#
loop_
_entity_poly.entity_id
_entity_poly.type
_entity_poly.pdbx_seq_one_letter_code
_entity_poly.pdbx_strand_id
1 'polypeptide(L)'
;MVPLDTAIIFAPVVDLVPAALRAVRKGGRVVCGGIHMSDIPAMPYSVLWEERELVSVANLTRKDAEEFFPVAGTAGVRIHTTIYPLVRANEALADLRAGRFSGAAVLIP
;
A
#
# COMPACT_ATOMS: atom_id res chain seq x y z
N MET A 1 -19.89 6.22 13.96
CA MET A 1 -19.11 5.57 12.87
C MET A 1 -18.84 4.14 13.31
N VAL A 2 -19.06 3.15 12.44
CA VAL A 2 -18.75 1.75 12.75
C VAL A 2 -17.22 1.59 12.69
N PRO A 3 -16.56 1.05 13.73
CA PRO A 3 -15.12 0.83 13.70
C PRO A 3 -14.73 -0.19 12.62
N LEU A 4 -13.52 -0.07 12.09
CA LEU A 4 -12.97 -1.00 11.10
C LEU A 4 -12.41 -2.25 11.81
N ASP A 5 -12.52 -3.40 11.19
CA ASP A 5 -11.82 -4.62 11.64
C ASP A 5 -10.32 -4.54 11.35
N THR A 6 -9.98 -4.05 10.16
CA THR A 6 -8.60 -3.92 9.69
C THR A 6 -8.46 -2.68 8.80
N ALA A 7 -7.29 -2.06 8.84
CA ALA A 7 -6.90 -1.01 7.90
C ALA A 7 -5.55 -1.36 7.27
N ILE A 8 -5.42 -1.14 5.95
CA ILE A 8 -4.17 -1.34 5.22
C ILE A 8 -3.70 0.02 4.69
N ILE A 9 -2.47 0.38 4.99
CA ILE A 9 -1.85 1.65 4.58
C ILE A 9 -0.84 1.36 3.47
N PHE A 10 -1.15 1.78 2.24
CA PHE A 10 -0.23 1.73 1.11
C PHE A 10 0.47 3.07 0.86
N ALA A 11 -0.18 4.18 1.25
CA ALA A 11 0.39 5.51 1.07
C ALA A 11 1.59 5.74 2.01
N PRO A 12 2.68 6.37 1.55
CA PRO A 12 3.86 6.65 2.38
C PRO A 12 3.63 7.89 3.26
N VAL A 13 2.53 7.89 4.01
CA VAL A 13 2.09 8.99 4.88
C VAL A 13 1.95 8.47 6.30
N VAL A 14 2.89 8.80 7.14
CA VAL A 14 3.00 8.26 8.52
C VAL A 14 1.87 8.70 9.45
N ASP A 15 1.27 9.87 9.22
CA ASP A 15 0.12 10.35 10.01
C ASP A 15 -1.12 9.46 9.87
N LEU A 16 -1.17 8.63 8.83
CA LEU A 16 -2.22 7.63 8.68
C LEU A 16 -2.13 6.51 9.73
N VAL A 17 -0.97 6.24 10.31
CA VAL A 17 -0.80 5.18 11.31
C VAL A 17 -1.62 5.45 12.57
N PRO A 18 -1.44 6.58 13.28
CA PRO A 18 -2.29 6.87 14.44
C PRO A 18 -3.76 7.09 14.06
N ALA A 19 -4.05 7.59 12.87
CA ALA A 19 -5.43 7.77 12.40
C ALA A 19 -6.12 6.40 12.19
N ALA A 20 -5.44 5.46 11.54
CA ALA A 20 -5.95 4.11 11.32
C ALA A 20 -6.14 3.34 12.63
N LEU A 21 -5.17 3.44 13.58
CA LEU A 21 -5.29 2.82 14.90
C LEU A 21 -6.51 3.33 15.69
N ARG A 22 -6.88 4.60 15.53
CA ARG A 22 -8.10 5.15 16.14
C ARG A 22 -9.37 4.66 15.44
N ALA A 23 -9.28 4.32 14.18
CA ALA A 23 -10.43 3.89 13.38
C ALA A 23 -10.74 2.39 13.51
N VAL A 24 -9.75 1.56 13.86
CA VAL A 24 -9.98 0.13 14.08
C VAL A 24 -10.57 -0.12 15.46
N ARG A 25 -11.40 -1.17 15.54
CA ARG A 25 -11.98 -1.63 16.80
C ARG A 25 -10.90 -2.14 17.76
N LYS A 26 -11.28 -2.42 19.00
CA LYS A 26 -10.46 -3.23 19.93
C LYS A 26 -10.14 -4.58 19.29
N GLY A 27 -8.91 -5.06 19.44
CA GLY A 27 -8.41 -6.26 18.74
C GLY A 27 -8.31 -6.09 17.21
N GLY A 28 -8.46 -4.89 16.68
CA GLY A 28 -8.31 -4.61 15.26
C GLY A 28 -6.86 -4.48 14.83
N ARG A 29 -6.60 -4.59 13.53
CA ARG A 29 -5.23 -4.62 12.99
C ARG A 29 -5.01 -3.50 11.98
N VAL A 30 -3.87 -2.82 12.09
CA VAL A 30 -3.36 -1.89 11.07
C VAL A 30 -2.13 -2.50 10.41
N VAL A 31 -2.14 -2.59 9.09
CA VAL A 31 -1.07 -3.18 8.28
C VAL A 31 -0.42 -2.08 7.44
N CYS A 32 0.88 -1.84 7.64
CA CYS A 32 1.67 -0.92 6.84
C CYS A 32 2.32 -1.67 5.67
N GLY A 33 1.86 -1.40 4.44
CA GLY A 33 2.39 -1.98 3.20
C GLY A 33 3.41 -1.09 2.49
N GLY A 34 3.59 0.16 2.93
CA GLY A 34 4.58 1.09 2.37
C GLY A 34 5.97 0.87 2.97
N ILE A 35 7.03 1.07 2.16
CA ILE A 35 8.42 0.96 2.62
C ILE A 35 9.10 2.32 2.83
N HIS A 36 8.75 3.32 2.04
CA HIS A 36 9.35 4.66 2.09
C HIS A 36 8.53 5.59 3.00
N MET A 37 8.48 5.25 4.27
CA MET A 37 7.81 6.05 5.30
C MET A 37 8.84 6.72 6.21
N SER A 38 8.55 7.93 6.66
CA SER A 38 9.31 8.59 7.72
C SER A 38 8.94 8.01 9.09
N ASP A 39 9.47 8.60 10.16
CA ASP A 39 9.19 8.14 11.51
C ASP A 39 7.69 8.25 11.84
N ILE A 40 7.16 7.23 12.50
CA ILE A 40 5.79 7.27 13.01
C ILE A 40 5.73 8.34 14.10
N PRO A 41 4.77 9.29 14.03
CA PRO A 41 4.68 10.34 15.03
C PRO A 41 4.38 9.77 16.41
N ALA A 42 4.87 10.44 17.45
CA ALA A 42 4.54 10.09 18.83
C ALA A 42 3.03 10.10 19.02
N MET A 43 2.51 9.06 19.68
CA MET A 43 1.08 8.92 19.95
C MET A 43 0.87 8.40 21.38
N PRO A 44 -0.28 8.73 22.02
CA PRO A 44 -0.62 8.15 23.32
C PRO A 44 -0.74 6.62 23.23
N TYR A 45 -0.24 5.93 24.24
CA TYR A 45 -0.34 4.46 24.32
C TYR A 45 -1.78 3.95 24.22
N SER A 46 -2.75 4.74 24.70
CA SER A 46 -4.19 4.42 24.58
C SER A 46 -4.68 4.21 23.16
N VAL A 47 -3.97 4.72 22.15
CA VAL A 47 -4.29 4.51 20.72
C VAL A 47 -3.98 3.08 20.29
N LEU A 48 -2.93 2.48 20.85
CA LEU A 48 -2.54 1.09 20.58
C LEU A 48 -3.19 0.10 21.55
N TRP A 49 -3.50 0.54 22.76
CA TRP A 49 -4.04 -0.32 23.81
C TRP A 49 -5.34 -1.02 23.40
N GLU A 50 -5.81 -1.97 24.17
CA GLU A 50 -6.99 -2.80 23.92
C GLU A 50 -6.79 -3.79 22.74
N GLU A 51 -5.63 -4.46 22.76
CA GLU A 51 -5.28 -5.55 21.82
C GLU A 51 -5.20 -5.11 20.35
N ARG A 52 -5.06 -3.82 20.07
CA ARG A 52 -4.82 -3.36 18.70
C ARG A 52 -3.43 -3.76 18.24
N GLU A 53 -3.33 -4.13 16.98
CA GLU A 53 -2.07 -4.53 16.36
C GLU A 53 -1.62 -3.49 15.31
N LEU A 54 -0.32 -3.19 15.31
CA LEU A 54 0.34 -2.46 14.24
C LEU A 54 1.44 -3.38 13.68
N VAL A 55 1.31 -3.76 12.42
CA VAL A 55 2.23 -4.67 11.74
C VAL A 55 2.69 -4.10 10.41
N SER A 56 3.84 -4.54 9.93
CA SER A 56 4.35 -4.22 8.60
C SER A 56 4.41 -5.46 7.73
N VAL A 57 4.44 -5.26 6.41
CA VAL A 57 4.60 -6.31 5.41
C VAL A 57 5.98 -6.17 4.79
N ALA A 58 6.71 -7.29 4.74
CA ALA A 58 7.96 -7.38 3.99
C ALA A 58 7.70 -7.65 2.50
N ASN A 59 8.77 -7.78 1.72
CA ASN A 59 8.67 -8.10 0.30
C ASN A 59 7.94 -9.44 0.07
N LEU A 60 7.24 -9.51 -1.06
CA LEU A 60 6.55 -10.70 -1.51
C LEU A 60 7.55 -11.85 -1.81
N THR A 61 7.08 -13.06 -1.60
CA THR A 61 7.79 -14.28 -1.97
C THR A 61 7.29 -14.81 -3.33
N ARG A 62 7.99 -15.80 -3.89
CA ARG A 62 7.48 -16.53 -5.09
C ARG A 62 6.11 -17.15 -4.82
N LYS A 63 5.92 -17.73 -3.64
CA LYS A 63 4.66 -18.35 -3.24
C LYS A 63 3.51 -17.35 -3.22
N ASP A 64 3.74 -16.15 -2.71
CA ASP A 64 2.71 -15.08 -2.71
C ASP A 64 2.26 -14.77 -4.16
N ALA A 65 3.19 -14.72 -5.10
CA ALA A 65 2.86 -14.50 -6.51
C ALA A 65 2.06 -15.68 -7.11
N GLU A 66 2.47 -16.93 -6.83
CA GLU A 66 1.79 -18.14 -7.30
C GLU A 66 0.35 -18.23 -6.77
N GLU A 67 0.10 -17.78 -5.55
CA GLU A 67 -1.23 -17.73 -4.94
C GLU A 67 -2.05 -16.52 -5.41
N PHE A 68 -1.41 -15.38 -5.66
CA PHE A 68 -2.08 -14.13 -6.04
C PHE A 68 -2.62 -14.15 -7.48
N PHE A 69 -1.84 -14.62 -8.46
CA PHE A 69 -2.24 -14.51 -9.86
C PHE A 69 -3.55 -15.23 -10.21
N PRO A 70 -3.83 -16.45 -9.72
CA PRO A 70 -5.12 -17.09 -9.93
C PRO A 70 -6.29 -16.28 -9.34
N VAL A 71 -6.10 -15.70 -8.15
CA VAL A 71 -7.11 -14.88 -7.48
C VAL A 71 -7.33 -13.57 -8.22
N ALA A 72 -6.27 -12.89 -8.63
CA ALA A 72 -6.36 -11.63 -9.37
C ALA A 72 -7.14 -11.77 -10.68
N GLY A 73 -6.95 -12.90 -11.39
CA GLY A 73 -7.67 -13.20 -12.63
C GLY A 73 -9.19 -13.36 -12.41
N THR A 74 -9.59 -13.98 -11.30
CA THR A 74 -11.01 -14.19 -10.98
C THR A 74 -11.67 -13.00 -10.30
N ALA A 75 -10.89 -12.19 -9.59
CA ALA A 75 -11.38 -11.02 -8.86
C ALA A 75 -11.70 -9.81 -9.75
N GLY A 76 -11.41 -9.88 -11.06
CA GLY A 76 -11.68 -8.81 -12.00
C GLY A 76 -10.84 -7.55 -11.75
N VAL A 77 -9.62 -7.70 -11.22
CA VAL A 77 -8.71 -6.58 -10.98
C VAL A 77 -8.38 -5.87 -12.30
N ARG A 78 -8.68 -4.58 -12.37
CA ARG A 78 -8.36 -3.75 -13.54
C ARG A 78 -7.11 -2.93 -13.24
N ILE A 79 -6.11 -3.05 -14.11
CA ILE A 79 -4.86 -2.31 -14.02
C ILE A 79 -4.88 -1.20 -15.05
N HIS A 80 -4.64 0.04 -14.62
CA HIS A 80 -4.42 1.17 -15.51
C HIS A 80 -2.95 1.24 -15.86
N THR A 81 -2.64 1.19 -17.16
CA THR A 81 -1.26 1.23 -17.65
C THR A 81 -1.08 2.29 -18.72
N THR A 82 0.08 2.93 -18.70
CA THR A 82 0.58 3.77 -19.79
C THR A 82 1.79 3.09 -20.41
N ILE A 83 1.72 2.85 -21.72
CA ILE A 83 2.76 2.10 -22.44
C ILE A 83 3.81 3.08 -22.98
N TYR A 84 5.08 2.73 -22.77
CA TYR A 84 6.23 3.43 -23.35
C TYR A 84 7.12 2.42 -24.07
N PRO A 85 7.70 2.78 -25.24
CA PRO A 85 8.81 2.01 -25.82
C PRO A 85 9.99 1.97 -24.82
N LEU A 86 10.72 0.84 -24.76
CA LEU A 86 11.85 0.70 -23.86
C LEU A 86 12.90 1.81 -24.02
N VAL A 87 13.13 2.25 -25.25
CA VAL A 87 14.05 3.36 -25.54
C VAL A 87 13.66 4.70 -24.89
N ARG A 88 12.40 4.84 -24.49
CA ARG A 88 11.85 6.04 -23.79
C ARG A 88 11.72 5.83 -22.26
N ALA A 89 12.46 4.88 -21.68
CA ALA A 89 12.40 4.59 -20.26
C ALA A 89 12.65 5.83 -19.37
N ASN A 90 13.62 6.68 -19.75
CA ASN A 90 13.91 7.92 -19.02
C ASN A 90 12.75 8.92 -19.04
N GLU A 91 12.01 8.96 -20.13
CA GLU A 91 10.80 9.80 -20.24
C GLU A 91 9.70 9.24 -19.32
N ALA A 92 9.46 7.93 -19.33
CA ALA A 92 8.51 7.30 -18.42
C ALA A 92 8.83 7.60 -16.95
N LEU A 93 10.11 7.57 -16.57
CA LEU A 93 10.55 7.95 -15.21
C LEU A 93 10.34 9.44 -14.91
N ALA A 94 10.57 10.32 -15.88
CA ALA A 94 10.30 11.75 -15.72
C ALA A 94 8.79 12.03 -15.57
N ASP A 95 7.97 11.33 -16.33
CA ASP A 95 6.51 11.43 -16.26
C ASP A 95 5.97 10.89 -14.94
N LEU A 96 6.54 9.80 -14.43
CA LEU A 96 6.22 9.27 -13.09
C LEU A 96 6.52 10.30 -12.00
N ARG A 97 7.71 10.89 -12.02
CA ARG A 97 8.10 11.95 -11.05
C ARG A 97 7.20 13.16 -11.10
N ALA A 98 6.72 13.51 -12.30
CA ALA A 98 5.84 14.65 -12.52
C ALA A 98 4.35 14.33 -12.33
N GLY A 99 3.98 13.09 -12.02
CA GLY A 99 2.59 12.66 -11.85
C GLY A 99 1.75 12.79 -13.12
N ARG A 100 2.35 12.60 -14.31
CA ARG A 100 1.68 12.81 -15.59
C ARG A 100 0.80 11.66 -16.05
N PHE A 101 0.82 10.54 -15.39
CA PHE A 101 -0.08 9.41 -15.66
C PHE A 101 -0.60 8.79 -14.36
N SER A 102 -1.71 8.06 -14.48
CA SER A 102 -2.29 7.29 -13.39
C SER A 102 -2.04 5.80 -13.61
N GLY A 103 -1.79 5.06 -12.54
CA GLY A 103 -1.49 3.63 -12.61
C GLY A 103 0.00 3.35 -12.80
N ALA A 104 0.35 2.40 -13.67
CA ALA A 104 1.73 1.96 -13.89
C ALA A 104 2.23 2.30 -15.30
N ALA A 105 3.48 2.73 -15.41
CA ALA A 105 4.18 2.78 -16.68
C ALA A 105 4.70 1.38 -17.04
N VAL A 106 4.42 0.93 -18.26
CA VAL A 106 4.89 -0.36 -18.79
C VAL A 106 5.84 -0.08 -19.95
N LEU A 107 7.06 -0.58 -19.84
CA LEU A 107 8.06 -0.50 -20.91
C LEU A 107 7.95 -1.73 -21.81
N ILE A 108 7.83 -1.49 -23.13
CA ILE A 108 7.76 -2.56 -24.14
C ILE A 108 9.04 -2.50 -24.97
N PRO A 109 9.73 -3.64 -25.17
CA PRO A 109 10.92 -3.76 -26.02
C PRO A 109 10.68 -3.36 -27.46
#